data_8ea7cf1db699409aac3840dfbe97e371
#
_entry.id   8ea7cf1db699409aac3840dfbe97e371
#
_cell.length_a   1.000
_cell.length_b   1.000
_cell.length_c   1.000
_cell.angle_alpha   90.00
_cell.angle_beta   90.00
_cell.angle_gamma   90.00
#
_symmetry.space_group_name_H-M   'P 1'
#
loop_
_entity.id
_entity.type
_entity.pdbx_description
1 polymer ?
#
loop_
_entity_poly.entity_id
_entity_poly.type
_entity_poly.pdbx_seq_one_letter_code
_entity_poly.pdbx_strand_id
1 'polypeptide(L)'
;MTAIVELKNAIKIVKNGFDEEKIILNDVSLDIYEHDFITILGGNGAGKSTLFNGIAGTLPLTSGSIRIMGEDVTNFSPEKRAKYLSRVFQDPKMGTAPRMTVAENLLIAKFRGEKRGLFPRRLSAYKEEFQATIEKVGNGLEKHLDTPIEFLSGGQRQALSLLMATLKRPELLLLDE
;
A
#
# COMPACT_ATOMS: atom_id res chain seq x y z
N MET A 1 -22.14 6.63 12.08
CA MET A 1 -21.22 5.73 11.38
C MET A 1 -19.86 5.87 12.03
N THR A 2 -19.13 4.81 12.25
CA THR A 2 -17.78 4.88 12.84
C THR A 2 -16.77 5.01 11.68
N ALA A 3 -15.85 5.97 11.77
CA ALA A 3 -14.81 6.14 10.77
C ALA A 3 -13.86 4.92 10.79
N ILE A 4 -13.49 4.42 9.61
CA ILE A 4 -12.47 3.38 9.47
C ILE A 4 -11.06 3.96 9.57
N VAL A 5 -10.88 5.23 9.16
CA VAL A 5 -9.64 5.99 9.35
C VAL A 5 -9.98 7.36 9.90
N GLU A 6 -9.28 7.75 10.96
CA GLU A 6 -9.36 9.09 11.53
C GLU A 6 -7.95 9.68 11.51
N LEU A 7 -7.79 10.79 10.81
CA LEU A 7 -6.59 11.63 10.84
C LEU A 7 -6.95 12.91 11.57
N LYS A 8 -6.22 13.26 12.64
CA LYS A 8 -6.53 14.45 13.45
C LYS A 8 -5.32 15.34 13.60
N ASN A 9 -5.49 16.61 13.22
CA ASN A 9 -4.50 17.68 13.35
C ASN A 9 -3.10 17.28 12.86
N ALA A 10 -3.05 16.59 11.71
CA ALA A 10 -1.81 16.07 11.16
C ALA A 10 -0.93 17.19 10.64
N ILE A 11 0.26 17.31 11.22
CA ILE A 11 1.28 18.24 10.82
C ILE A 11 2.51 17.46 10.37
N LYS A 12 3.07 17.85 9.23
CA LYS A 12 4.37 17.38 8.78
C LYS A 12 5.26 18.52 8.40
N ILE A 13 6.35 18.66 9.13
CA ILE A 13 7.44 19.61 8.86
C ILE A 13 8.63 18.80 8.35
N VAL A 14 9.26 19.28 7.31
CA VAL A 14 10.53 18.76 6.79
C VAL A 14 11.58 19.87 6.83
N LYS A 15 12.83 19.51 7.17
CA LYS A 15 13.95 20.43 7.09
C LYS A 15 14.65 20.25 5.75
N ASN A 16 14.96 21.35 5.07
CA ASN A 16 15.88 21.31 3.95
C ASN A 16 17.33 21.29 4.47
N GLY A 17 18.29 21.02 3.58
CA GLY A 17 19.72 20.94 3.96
C GLY A 17 20.32 22.24 4.52
N PHE A 18 19.55 23.34 4.61
CA PHE A 18 19.95 24.64 5.15
C PHE A 18 19.21 25.01 6.46
N ASP A 19 18.66 24.01 7.17
CA ASP A 19 17.89 24.17 8.41
C ASP A 19 16.58 24.99 8.27
N GLU A 20 16.15 25.27 7.03
CA GLU A 20 14.86 25.90 6.82
C GLU A 20 13.75 24.86 6.95
N GLU A 21 12.77 25.18 7.77
CA GLU A 21 11.61 24.31 7.98
C GLU A 21 10.53 24.61 6.95
N LYS A 22 10.05 23.57 6.29
CA LYS A 22 8.91 23.63 5.37
C LYS A 22 7.77 22.78 5.90
N ILE A 23 6.62 23.43 6.11
CA ILE A 23 5.37 22.73 6.48
C ILE A 23 4.80 22.10 5.20
N ILE A 24 4.66 20.80 5.18
CA ILE A 24 4.09 20.04 4.05
C ILE A 24 2.63 19.68 4.32
N LEU A 25 2.32 19.26 5.55
CA LEU A 25 0.95 19.11 6.03
C LEU A 25 0.75 20.11 7.16
N ASN A 26 -0.31 20.89 7.06
CA ASN A 26 -0.64 21.94 8.03
C ASN A 26 -2.03 21.70 8.61
N ASP A 27 -2.08 21.09 9.80
CA ASP A 27 -3.31 20.84 10.56
C ASP A 27 -4.39 20.09 9.75
N VAL A 28 -3.99 19.02 9.06
CA VAL A 28 -4.89 18.23 8.22
C VAL A 28 -5.69 17.27 9.08
N SER A 29 -7.02 17.36 8.99
CA SER A 29 -7.94 16.39 9.61
C SER A 29 -8.83 15.78 8.53
N LEU A 30 -9.03 14.44 8.60
CA LEU A 30 -9.79 13.69 7.63
C LEU A 30 -10.36 12.44 8.28
N ASP A 31 -11.66 12.24 8.16
CA ASP A 31 -12.33 11.01 8.54
C ASP A 31 -12.76 10.27 7.26
N ILE A 32 -12.46 8.97 7.19
CA ILE A 32 -12.84 8.07 6.08
C ILE A 32 -13.79 7.03 6.64
N TYR A 33 -14.92 6.82 5.99
CA TYR A 33 -15.93 5.87 6.40
C TYR A 33 -15.93 4.64 5.47
N GLU A 34 -16.59 3.58 5.90
CA GLU A 34 -16.75 2.40 5.08
C GLU A 34 -17.49 2.75 3.76
N HIS A 35 -16.99 2.23 2.65
CA HIS A 35 -17.47 2.49 1.27
C HIS A 35 -17.19 3.90 0.72
N ASP A 36 -16.46 4.74 1.43
CA ASP A 36 -16.03 6.02 0.87
C ASP A 36 -15.08 5.83 -0.32
N PHE A 37 -15.24 6.69 -1.31
CA PHE A 37 -14.29 6.90 -2.40
C PHE A 37 -13.82 8.35 -2.37
N ILE A 38 -12.58 8.58 -1.91
CA ILE A 38 -12.05 9.94 -1.69
C ILE A 38 -10.97 10.23 -2.72
N THR A 39 -11.09 11.34 -3.43
CA THR A 39 -10.08 11.85 -4.34
C THR A 39 -9.37 13.05 -3.72
N ILE A 40 -8.03 13.00 -3.70
CA ILE A 40 -7.18 14.09 -3.22
C ILE A 40 -6.61 14.83 -4.42
N LEU A 41 -7.04 16.09 -4.58
CA LEU A 41 -6.62 16.95 -5.68
C LEU A 41 -5.57 17.96 -5.19
N GLY A 42 -4.65 18.32 -6.08
CA GLY A 42 -3.63 19.33 -5.80
C GLY A 42 -2.47 19.25 -6.78
N GLY A 43 -1.75 20.36 -6.94
CA GLY A 43 -0.55 20.43 -7.79
C GLY A 43 0.63 19.63 -7.24
N ASN A 44 1.74 19.63 -7.99
CA ASN A 44 2.99 19.01 -7.55
C ASN A 44 3.49 19.73 -6.28
N GLY A 45 3.91 18.94 -5.28
CA GLY A 45 4.37 19.49 -3.99
C GLY A 45 3.25 19.88 -3.01
N ALA A 46 1.97 19.69 -3.33
CA ALA A 46 0.84 19.99 -2.44
C ALA A 46 0.70 19.06 -1.23
N GLY A 47 1.61 18.09 -1.04
CA GLY A 47 1.59 17.21 0.12
C GLY A 47 0.80 15.91 -0.04
N LYS A 48 0.25 15.61 -1.24
CA LYS A 48 -0.54 14.38 -1.48
C LYS A 48 0.21 13.10 -1.10
N SER A 49 1.40 12.89 -1.67
CA SER A 49 2.23 11.71 -1.36
C SER A 49 2.72 11.73 0.10
N THR A 50 2.89 12.92 0.70
CA THR A 50 3.23 13.06 2.12
C THR A 50 2.08 12.57 3.00
N LEU A 51 0.84 12.91 2.66
CA LEU A 51 -0.35 12.42 3.35
C LEU A 51 -0.47 10.88 3.23
N PHE A 52 -0.31 10.34 2.02
CA PHE A 52 -0.31 8.88 1.80
C PHE A 52 0.80 8.18 2.59
N ASN A 53 2.01 8.75 2.58
CA ASN A 53 3.14 8.24 3.36
C ASN A 53 2.88 8.31 4.87
N GLY A 54 2.22 9.36 5.35
CA GLY A 54 1.78 9.50 6.73
C GLY A 54 0.79 8.40 7.12
N ILE A 55 -0.26 8.20 6.33
CA ILE A 55 -1.27 7.16 6.56
C ILE A 55 -0.64 5.75 6.45
N ALA A 56 0.23 5.52 5.49
CA ALA A 56 0.93 4.24 5.31
C ALA A 56 2.00 3.96 6.39
N GLY A 57 2.44 4.98 7.15
CA GLY A 57 3.46 4.86 8.18
C GLY A 57 4.90 4.88 7.67
N THR A 58 5.11 5.12 6.37
CA THR A 58 6.45 5.27 5.79
C THR A 58 7.10 6.61 6.12
N LEU A 59 6.28 7.60 6.49
CA LEU A 59 6.73 8.92 6.94
C LEU A 59 6.01 9.26 8.25
N PRO A 60 6.73 9.38 9.39
CA PRO A 60 6.10 9.77 10.65
C PRO A 60 5.62 11.22 10.59
N LEU A 61 4.48 11.49 11.20
CA LEU A 61 3.98 12.86 11.39
C LEU A 61 4.90 13.61 12.36
N THR A 62 4.92 14.94 12.27
CA THR A 62 5.56 15.81 13.28
C THR A 62 4.65 15.93 14.49
N SER A 63 3.35 16.06 14.27
CA SER A 63 2.31 16.04 15.32
C SER A 63 0.97 15.60 14.75
N GLY A 64 -0.02 15.40 15.61
CA GLY A 64 -1.31 14.86 15.26
C GLY A 64 -1.39 13.35 15.49
N SER A 65 -2.49 12.73 15.10
CA SER A 65 -2.73 11.29 15.31
C SER A 65 -3.43 10.65 14.13
N ILE A 66 -3.21 9.34 14.00
CA ILE A 66 -3.86 8.48 12.99
C ILE A 66 -4.45 7.27 13.71
N ARG A 67 -5.74 7.05 13.52
CA ARG A 67 -6.42 5.82 13.96
C ARG A 67 -6.94 5.06 12.74
N ILE A 68 -6.82 3.75 12.76
CA ILE A 68 -7.38 2.86 11.74
C ILE A 68 -8.16 1.77 12.46
N MET A 69 -9.42 1.58 12.11
CA MET A 69 -10.34 0.65 12.75
C MET A 69 -10.39 0.84 14.28
N GLY A 70 -10.36 2.11 14.72
CA GLY A 70 -10.37 2.50 16.13
C GLY A 70 -9.04 2.31 16.88
N GLU A 71 -8.03 1.65 16.29
CA GLU A 71 -6.69 1.48 16.88
C GLU A 71 -5.81 2.68 16.57
N ASP A 72 -5.12 3.23 17.56
CA ASP A 72 -4.12 4.28 17.35
C ASP A 72 -2.88 3.67 16.70
N VAL A 73 -2.64 4.04 15.45
CA VAL A 73 -1.53 3.56 14.64
C VAL A 73 -0.46 4.63 14.41
N THR A 74 -0.54 5.78 15.07
CA THR A 74 0.30 6.95 14.84
C THR A 74 1.78 6.59 14.81
N ASN A 75 2.23 5.73 15.73
CA ASN A 75 3.62 5.29 15.86
C ASN A 75 3.87 3.88 15.32
N PHE A 76 2.93 3.29 14.58
CA PHE A 76 3.14 1.98 13.99
C PHE A 76 4.01 2.07 12.75
N SER A 77 4.92 1.09 12.62
CA SER A 77 5.69 0.91 11.39
C SER A 77 4.79 0.49 10.22
N PRO A 78 5.25 0.68 8.96
CA PRO A 78 4.49 0.25 7.78
C PRO A 78 4.08 -1.23 7.84
N GLU A 79 4.95 -2.10 8.36
CA GLU A 79 4.68 -3.53 8.47
C GLU A 79 3.51 -3.82 9.42
N LYS A 80 3.41 -3.07 10.54
CA LYS A 80 2.30 -3.20 11.47
C LYS A 80 0.99 -2.67 10.87
N ARG A 81 1.05 -1.60 10.05
CA ARG A 81 -0.12 -1.04 9.37
C ARG A 81 -0.56 -1.87 8.16
N ALA A 82 0.32 -2.71 7.61
CA ALA A 82 0.01 -3.56 6.45
C ALA A 82 -1.14 -4.56 6.69
N LYS A 83 -1.55 -4.79 7.94
CA LYS A 83 -2.75 -5.59 8.25
C LYS A 83 -4.05 -4.88 7.88
N TYR A 84 -4.06 -3.53 7.86
CA TYR A 84 -5.23 -2.71 7.59
C TYR A 84 -5.28 -2.17 6.18
N LEU A 85 -4.12 -1.79 5.64
CA LEU A 85 -4.07 -1.03 4.40
C LEU A 85 -3.24 -1.71 3.32
N SER A 86 -3.53 -1.33 2.09
CA SER A 86 -2.77 -1.66 0.90
C SER A 86 -2.49 -0.41 0.10
N ARG A 87 -1.40 -0.41 -0.66
CA ARG A 87 -1.03 0.70 -1.51
C ARG A 87 -0.65 0.22 -2.90
N VAL A 88 -1.18 0.88 -3.91
CA VAL A 88 -0.70 0.83 -5.29
C VAL A 88 0.13 2.08 -5.53
N PHE A 89 1.37 1.90 -5.98
CA PHE A 89 2.30 2.99 -6.25
C PHE A 89 2.20 3.42 -7.71
N GLN A 90 2.49 4.67 -8.00
CA GLN A 90 2.59 5.21 -9.35
C GLN A 90 3.61 4.41 -10.20
N ASP A 91 4.79 4.11 -9.65
CA ASP A 91 5.73 3.16 -10.24
C ASP A 91 5.46 1.75 -9.70
N PRO A 92 4.97 0.81 -10.53
CA PRO A 92 4.70 -0.56 -10.08
C PRO A 92 5.92 -1.29 -9.52
N LYS A 93 7.15 -0.81 -9.81
CA LYS A 93 8.37 -1.40 -9.25
C LYS A 93 8.47 -1.19 -7.73
N MET A 94 7.88 -0.12 -7.23
CA MET A 94 7.92 0.21 -5.79
C MET A 94 7.14 -0.77 -4.92
N GLY A 95 6.11 -1.42 -5.48
CA GLY A 95 5.22 -2.35 -4.76
C GLY A 95 5.55 -3.83 -4.99
N THR A 96 6.62 -4.15 -5.74
CA THR A 96 6.94 -5.52 -6.15
C THR A 96 8.39 -5.89 -5.86
N ALA A 97 8.69 -7.19 -5.81
CA ALA A 97 10.04 -7.73 -5.73
C ALA A 97 10.48 -8.19 -7.15
N PRO A 98 11.25 -7.37 -7.91
CA PRO A 98 11.44 -7.57 -9.35
C PRO A 98 12.09 -8.89 -9.72
N ARG A 99 13.01 -9.41 -8.88
CA ARG A 99 13.73 -10.67 -9.10
C ARG A 99 12.94 -11.91 -8.72
N MET A 100 11.84 -11.73 -8.01
CA MET A 100 10.93 -12.82 -7.63
C MET A 100 9.89 -13.04 -8.72
N THR A 101 9.40 -14.26 -8.85
CA THR A 101 8.34 -14.63 -9.79
C THR A 101 7.01 -13.96 -9.41
N VAL A 102 6.08 -13.95 -10.34
CA VAL A 102 4.69 -13.51 -10.10
C VAL A 102 4.08 -14.29 -8.93
N ALA A 103 4.23 -15.62 -8.93
CA ALA A 103 3.70 -16.47 -7.85
C ALA A 103 4.29 -16.13 -6.47
N GLU A 104 5.60 -15.85 -6.39
CA GLU A 104 6.26 -15.47 -5.14
C GLU A 104 5.77 -14.11 -4.65
N ASN A 105 5.60 -13.14 -5.54
CA ASN A 105 5.03 -11.83 -5.19
C ASN A 105 3.59 -11.95 -4.70
N LEU A 106 2.76 -12.78 -5.34
CA LEU A 106 1.40 -13.06 -4.88
C LEU A 106 1.40 -13.75 -3.51
N LEU A 107 2.36 -14.64 -3.25
CA LEU A 107 2.50 -15.28 -1.94
C LEU A 107 2.80 -14.25 -0.85
N ILE A 108 3.68 -13.27 -1.12
CA ILE A 108 3.96 -12.17 -0.19
C ILE A 108 2.69 -11.35 0.07
N ALA A 109 1.96 -11.00 -0.99
CA ALA A 109 0.74 -10.20 -0.91
C ALA A 109 -0.38 -10.92 -0.13
N LYS A 110 -0.57 -12.22 -0.36
CA LYS A 110 -1.57 -13.06 0.32
C LYS A 110 -1.40 -13.03 1.83
N PHE A 111 -0.18 -13.03 2.29
CA PHE A 111 0.17 -13.07 3.72
C PHE A 111 0.57 -11.69 4.29
N ARG A 112 0.15 -10.63 3.63
CA ARG A 112 0.38 -9.26 4.10
C ARG A 112 -0.18 -9.05 5.51
N GLY A 113 0.63 -8.46 6.39
CA GLY A 113 0.23 -8.14 7.77
C GLY A 113 0.18 -9.34 8.71
N GLU A 114 0.54 -10.54 8.26
CA GLU A 114 0.61 -11.72 9.11
C GLU A 114 2.01 -11.92 9.69
N LYS A 115 2.07 -12.45 10.91
CA LYS A 115 3.33 -12.83 11.52
C LYS A 115 3.98 -13.97 10.74
N ARG A 116 5.28 -13.89 10.49
CA ARG A 116 6.04 -14.99 9.89
C ARG A 116 6.10 -16.14 10.89
N GLY A 117 5.64 -17.33 10.45
CA GLY A 117 5.79 -18.57 11.21
C GLY A 117 7.22 -19.13 11.09
N LEU A 118 7.54 -20.13 11.91
CA LEU A 118 8.83 -20.86 11.88
C LEU A 118 9.02 -21.70 10.60
N PHE A 119 7.93 -22.08 9.94
CA PHE A 119 7.99 -22.90 8.74
C PHE A 119 7.81 -22.08 7.47
N PRO A 120 8.61 -22.30 6.42
CA PRO A 120 8.44 -21.63 5.16
C PRO A 120 7.10 -22.02 4.53
N ARG A 121 6.38 -21.01 4.01
CA ARG A 121 5.14 -21.24 3.27
C ARG A 121 5.48 -21.84 1.91
N ARG A 122 4.93 -23.02 1.62
CA ARG A 122 5.21 -23.74 0.38
C ARG A 122 4.43 -23.08 -0.76
N LEU A 123 5.13 -22.46 -1.70
CA LEU A 123 4.53 -21.81 -2.88
C LEU A 123 3.65 -22.78 -3.68
N SER A 124 4.05 -24.05 -3.80
CA SER A 124 3.31 -25.07 -4.54
C SER A 124 1.88 -25.27 -4.06
N ALA A 125 1.61 -25.03 -2.79
CA ALA A 125 0.25 -25.16 -2.22
C ALA A 125 -0.72 -24.06 -2.69
N TYR A 126 -0.22 -22.99 -3.30
CA TYR A 126 -1.01 -21.83 -3.70
C TYR A 126 -1.00 -21.57 -5.21
N LYS A 127 -0.23 -22.35 -5.99
CA LYS A 127 -0.09 -22.11 -7.44
C LYS A 127 -1.42 -22.18 -8.19
N GLU A 128 -2.25 -23.16 -7.89
CA GLU A 128 -3.57 -23.31 -8.54
C GLU A 128 -4.49 -22.13 -8.21
N GLU A 129 -4.52 -21.69 -6.95
CA GLU A 129 -5.29 -20.52 -6.52
C GLU A 129 -4.80 -19.26 -7.24
N PHE A 130 -3.50 -19.07 -7.33
CA PHE A 130 -2.90 -17.91 -8.00
C PHE A 130 -3.19 -17.94 -9.50
N GLN A 131 -3.08 -19.11 -10.14
CA GLN A 131 -3.41 -19.27 -11.54
C GLN A 131 -4.87 -18.87 -11.81
N ALA A 132 -5.82 -19.40 -11.05
CA ALA A 132 -7.24 -19.08 -11.19
C ALA A 132 -7.54 -17.59 -10.90
N THR A 133 -6.75 -16.98 -10.02
CA THR A 133 -6.91 -15.54 -9.69
C THR A 133 -6.40 -14.66 -10.82
N ILE A 134 -5.24 -14.98 -11.40
CA ILE A 134 -4.64 -14.24 -12.52
C ILE A 134 -5.50 -14.37 -13.78
N GLU A 135 -6.05 -15.54 -14.07
CA GLU A 135 -6.93 -15.78 -15.21
C GLU A 135 -8.14 -14.81 -15.23
N LYS A 136 -8.65 -14.44 -14.06
CA LYS A 136 -9.74 -13.45 -13.96
C LYS A 136 -9.31 -12.03 -14.33
N VAL A 137 -8.03 -11.71 -14.18
CA VAL A 137 -7.47 -10.39 -14.53
C VAL A 137 -7.23 -10.32 -16.04
N GLY A 138 -6.85 -11.43 -16.68
CA GLY A 138 -6.50 -11.48 -18.09
C GLY A 138 -5.17 -10.77 -18.37
N ASN A 139 -5.10 -10.04 -19.48
CA ASN A 139 -3.94 -9.24 -19.90
C ASN A 139 -2.66 -10.07 -20.21
N GLY A 140 -2.80 -11.39 -20.42
CA GLY A 140 -1.70 -12.30 -20.71
C GLY A 140 -0.84 -12.67 -19.49
N LEU A 141 -1.19 -12.17 -18.31
CA LEU A 141 -0.45 -12.42 -17.07
C LEU A 141 -0.52 -13.90 -16.64
N GLU A 142 -1.57 -14.61 -17.04
CA GLU A 142 -1.79 -16.04 -16.73
C GLU A 142 -0.69 -16.97 -17.26
N LYS A 143 0.08 -16.52 -18.26
CA LYS A 143 1.22 -17.26 -18.84
C LYS A 143 2.54 -17.03 -18.11
N HIS A 144 2.53 -16.14 -17.12
CA HIS A 144 3.75 -15.61 -16.49
C HIS A 144 3.88 -15.95 -15.00
N LEU A 145 3.12 -16.92 -14.49
CA LEU A 145 3.11 -17.24 -13.05
C LEU A 145 4.52 -17.52 -12.48
N ASP A 146 5.35 -18.21 -13.24
CA ASP A 146 6.74 -18.57 -12.87
C ASP A 146 7.79 -17.60 -13.48
N THR A 147 7.36 -16.48 -14.06
CA THR A 147 8.24 -15.47 -14.66
C THR A 147 8.62 -14.42 -13.61
N PRO A 148 9.92 -14.04 -13.47
CA PRO A 148 10.32 -12.89 -12.67
C PRO A 148 9.67 -11.60 -13.17
N ILE A 149 9.27 -10.72 -12.25
CA ILE A 149 8.50 -9.50 -12.58
C ILE A 149 9.27 -8.57 -13.51
N GLU A 150 10.59 -8.53 -13.43
CA GLU A 150 11.42 -7.69 -14.28
C GLU A 150 11.25 -7.95 -15.78
N PHE A 151 10.79 -9.16 -16.15
CA PHE A 151 10.52 -9.53 -17.55
C PHE A 151 9.09 -9.26 -18.00
N LEU A 152 8.21 -8.81 -17.12
CA LEU A 152 6.84 -8.43 -17.47
C LEU A 152 6.79 -7.10 -18.21
N SER A 153 5.79 -6.92 -19.06
CA SER A 153 5.47 -5.61 -19.65
C SER A 153 5.00 -4.62 -18.59
N GLY A 154 5.01 -3.31 -18.91
CA GLY A 154 4.51 -2.27 -18.00
C GLY A 154 3.07 -2.51 -17.56
N GLY A 155 2.18 -2.83 -18.51
CA GLY A 155 0.77 -3.11 -18.22
C GLY A 155 0.56 -4.37 -17.37
N GLN A 156 1.35 -5.42 -17.61
CA GLN A 156 1.32 -6.63 -16.77
C GLN A 156 1.78 -6.36 -15.34
N ARG A 157 2.84 -5.55 -15.17
CA ARG A 157 3.31 -5.14 -13.84
C ARG A 157 2.27 -4.31 -13.09
N GLN A 158 1.59 -3.39 -13.79
CA GLN A 158 0.53 -2.59 -13.19
C GLN A 158 -0.66 -3.45 -12.77
N ALA A 159 -1.10 -4.36 -13.64
CA ALA A 159 -2.16 -5.31 -13.32
C ALA A 159 -1.81 -6.19 -12.11
N LEU A 160 -0.57 -6.69 -12.07
CA LEU A 160 -0.07 -7.47 -10.93
C LEU A 160 -0.04 -6.63 -9.64
N SER A 161 0.43 -5.37 -9.69
CA SER A 161 0.47 -4.48 -8.53
C SER A 161 -0.93 -4.26 -7.94
N LEU A 162 -1.92 -4.03 -8.80
CA LEU A 162 -3.31 -3.89 -8.37
C LEU A 162 -3.87 -5.20 -7.79
N LEU A 163 -3.58 -6.33 -8.44
CA LEU A 163 -3.97 -7.66 -7.95
C LEU A 163 -3.37 -7.93 -6.56
N MET A 164 -2.09 -7.67 -6.38
CA MET A 164 -1.41 -7.83 -5.09
C MET A 164 -2.03 -6.95 -3.99
N ALA A 165 -2.41 -5.73 -4.34
CA ALA A 165 -3.03 -4.81 -3.40
C ALA A 165 -4.43 -5.27 -2.93
N THR A 166 -5.16 -6.00 -3.79
CA THR A 166 -6.55 -6.41 -3.57
C THR A 166 -6.71 -7.91 -3.24
N LEU A 167 -5.68 -8.73 -3.43
CA LEU A 167 -5.71 -10.18 -3.20
C LEU A 167 -6.18 -10.55 -1.77
N LYS A 168 -5.70 -9.80 -0.78
CA LYS A 168 -6.25 -9.79 0.57
C LYS A 168 -6.96 -8.45 0.74
N ARG A 169 -8.29 -8.45 0.89
CA ARG A 169 -9.10 -7.24 1.02
C ARG A 169 -8.53 -6.34 2.13
N PRO A 170 -8.09 -5.12 1.81
CA PRO A 170 -7.67 -4.16 2.83
C PRO A 170 -8.89 -3.40 3.37
N GLU A 171 -8.78 -2.83 4.56
CA GLU A 171 -9.76 -1.87 5.09
C GLU A 171 -9.63 -0.50 4.38
N LEU A 172 -8.40 -0.15 3.97
CA LEU A 172 -8.11 1.05 3.21
C LEU A 172 -7.20 0.71 2.03
N LEU A 173 -7.61 1.08 0.81
CA LEU A 173 -6.78 1.02 -0.39
C LEU A 173 -6.32 2.43 -0.77
N LEU A 174 -5.01 2.64 -0.79
CA LEU A 174 -4.37 3.87 -1.24
C LEU A 174 -3.92 3.71 -2.69
N LEU A 175 -4.46 4.54 -3.59
CA LEU A 175 -4.07 4.59 -5.00
C LEU A 175 -3.28 5.88 -5.23
N ASP A 176 -1.98 5.75 -5.49
CA ASP A 176 -1.07 6.87 -5.74
C ASP A 176 -0.75 6.89 -7.24
N GLU A 177 -1.32 7.86 -7.95
CA GLU A 177 -1.10 8.07 -9.38
C GLU A 177 -0.02 9.13 -9.66
#